data_282b6a2c30097a3f9f18b5aa616f80d1
#
_entry.id   282b6a2c30097a3f9f18b5aa616f80d1
#
_cell.length_a   1.000
_cell.length_b   1.000
_cell.length_c   1.000
_cell.angle_alpha   90.00
_cell.angle_beta   90.00
_cell.angle_gamma   90.00
#
_symmetry.space_group_name_H-M   'P 1'
#
loop_
_entity.id
_entity.type
_entity.pdbx_description
1 polymer ?
#
loop_
_entity_poly.entity_id
_entity_poly.type
_entity_poly.pdbx_seq_one_letter_code
_entity_poly.pdbx_strand_id
1 'polypeptide(L)'
;MTTPRPSPPRSRGRSEGQWALGYREPLNATEQLKKDDAPLNVRARIENIYARRGFDSIDKTDLRGRFRWLGLYTQRAEGYDGTWTGDENADLLEARYFMMRVRTDGKALSAAALRTLGQISTEFARDTADISDRENLQYHWLEIEDVPEIWQRLAAVGLQTTEACGDCPRGMLGSPLAGESLDEVLDATPALEEIIRRYIGKPEYANLPRKYKTAVSGLQDVAHEINDVSFIGVRHPEHGPGLDLWVGGGLSTNPMLAQRVGVWVPLDEVPDVWEAVTAIFRDYGYRRLRSKARLKFLIKDWGIEKFREVLEQEYLKRPLIDGPAPEPAKHPIDHVGVQRLKNGLNAVGVAPIAGRVSGTKLSAVADLMERAGSDRARF
;
A
#
# COMPACT_ATOMS: atom_id res chain seq x y z
N MET A 1 1.33 30.19 22.22
CA MET A 1 -0.16 30.12 22.10
C MET A 1 -0.48 29.90 20.62
N THR A 2 -0.81 28.67 20.23
CA THR A 2 -1.26 28.38 18.86
C THR A 2 -2.75 28.68 18.79
N THR A 3 -3.12 29.67 17.99
CA THR A 3 -4.53 29.96 17.68
C THR A 3 -5.21 28.68 17.16
N PRO A 4 -6.40 28.32 17.67
CA PRO A 4 -7.16 27.20 17.13
C PRO A 4 -7.43 27.45 15.64
N ARG A 5 -7.15 26.46 14.80
CA ARG A 5 -7.50 26.53 13.37
C ARG A 5 -9.01 26.59 13.25
N PRO A 6 -9.56 27.44 12.36
CA PRO A 6 -10.99 27.45 12.11
C PRO A 6 -11.46 26.08 11.64
N SER A 7 -12.57 25.62 12.20
CA SER A 7 -13.24 24.40 11.74
C SER A 7 -13.59 24.55 10.26
N PRO A 8 -13.40 23.50 9.43
CA PRO A 8 -13.72 23.58 8.03
C PRO A 8 -15.21 23.88 7.82
N PRO A 9 -15.56 24.68 6.80
CA PRO A 9 -16.95 24.97 6.50
C PRO A 9 -17.69 23.69 6.08
N ARG A 10 -18.87 23.48 6.64
CA ARG A 10 -19.70 22.25 6.52
C ARG A 10 -20.28 21.96 5.12
N SER A 11 -19.99 22.75 4.08
CA SER A 11 -20.68 22.66 2.78
C SER A 11 -19.76 22.76 1.56
N ARG A 12 -18.61 22.07 1.54
CA ARG A 12 -17.77 22.03 0.35
C ARG A 12 -18.05 20.76 -0.46
N GLY A 13 -18.24 20.90 -1.78
CA GLY A 13 -18.30 19.77 -2.69
C GLY A 13 -17.03 18.93 -2.62
N ARG A 14 -17.15 17.60 -2.84
CA ARG A 14 -16.03 16.65 -2.78
C ARG A 14 -14.83 17.07 -3.63
N SER A 15 -15.06 17.72 -4.77
CA SER A 15 -14.01 18.22 -5.67
C SER A 15 -13.15 19.33 -5.08
N GLU A 16 -13.66 20.10 -4.14
CA GLU A 16 -12.91 21.18 -3.51
C GLU A 16 -12.06 20.73 -2.34
N GLY A 17 -12.50 19.74 -1.57
CA GLY A 17 -11.81 19.20 -0.42
C GLY A 17 -10.45 18.56 -0.75
N GLN A 18 -10.32 17.93 -1.94
CA GLN A 18 -9.10 17.26 -2.34
C GLN A 18 -7.86 18.17 -2.45
N TRP A 19 -8.03 19.47 -2.47
CA TRP A 19 -6.95 20.46 -2.51
C TRP A 19 -6.58 21.01 -1.13
N ALA A 20 -7.07 20.41 -0.09
CA ALA A 20 -6.86 20.77 1.29
C ALA A 20 -7.57 22.05 1.72
N LEU A 21 -8.30 21.94 2.77
CA LEU A 21 -9.06 23.00 3.38
C LEU A 21 -8.15 24.16 3.82
N GLY A 22 -8.21 25.28 3.12
CA GLY A 22 -7.43 26.47 3.43
C GLY A 22 -5.96 26.46 2.98
N TYR A 23 -5.51 25.39 2.27
CA TYR A 23 -4.12 25.27 1.81
C TYR A 23 -4.02 25.08 0.29
N ARG A 24 -4.89 25.74 -0.46
CA ARG A 24 -4.94 25.59 -1.92
C ARG A 24 -3.75 26.20 -2.62
N GLU A 25 -3.33 27.36 -2.19
CA GLU A 25 -2.24 28.12 -2.80
C GLU A 25 -1.27 28.66 -1.72
N PRO A 26 0.02 28.75 -2.01
CA PRO A 26 0.67 28.15 -3.18
C PRO A 26 0.73 26.64 -3.10
N LEU A 27 0.56 25.94 -4.23
CA LEU A 27 0.75 24.49 -4.31
C LEU A 27 2.25 24.15 -4.16
N ASN A 28 2.55 23.05 -3.48
CA ASN A 28 3.89 22.47 -3.58
C ASN A 28 4.05 21.72 -4.92
N ALA A 29 5.30 21.45 -5.31
CA ALA A 29 5.60 20.85 -6.60
C ALA A 29 4.84 19.53 -6.88
N THR A 30 4.59 18.70 -5.85
CA THR A 30 3.83 17.44 -6.03
C THR A 30 2.34 17.70 -6.23
N GLU A 31 1.74 18.65 -5.50
CA GLU A 31 0.34 19.02 -5.71
C GLU A 31 0.15 19.68 -7.09
N GLN A 32 1.09 20.52 -7.52
CA GLN A 32 1.08 21.08 -8.86
C GLN A 32 1.13 19.99 -9.93
N LEU A 33 2.05 19.02 -9.80
CA LEU A 33 2.17 17.87 -10.70
C LEU A 33 0.85 17.10 -10.85
N LYS A 34 0.12 16.87 -9.73
CA LYS A 34 -1.18 16.17 -9.72
C LYS A 34 -2.31 17.02 -10.31
N LYS A 35 -2.21 18.34 -10.21
CA LYS A 35 -3.17 19.29 -10.79
C LYS A 35 -2.99 19.39 -12.31
N ASP A 36 -1.76 19.40 -12.78
CA ASP A 36 -1.46 19.55 -14.20
C ASP A 36 -1.87 18.34 -15.04
N ASP A 37 -1.73 17.14 -14.48
CA ASP A 37 -2.13 15.90 -15.15
C ASP A 37 -2.36 14.77 -14.13
N ALA A 38 -3.41 13.97 -14.33
CA ALA A 38 -3.69 12.83 -13.48
C ALA A 38 -2.51 11.83 -13.49
N PRO A 39 -1.96 11.47 -12.32
CA PRO A 39 -0.72 10.68 -12.26
C PRO A 39 -0.77 9.34 -13.01
N LEU A 40 -1.93 8.70 -13.06
CA LEU A 40 -2.10 7.40 -13.73
C LEU A 40 -2.01 7.48 -15.26
N ASN A 41 -2.20 8.68 -15.84
CA ASN A 41 -2.08 8.89 -17.31
C ASN A 41 -0.68 8.58 -17.84
N VAL A 42 0.33 8.58 -16.96
CA VAL A 42 1.71 8.25 -17.35
C VAL A 42 1.85 6.83 -17.89
N ARG A 43 0.95 5.92 -17.56
CA ARG A 43 0.96 4.55 -18.09
C ARG A 43 0.94 4.55 -19.61
N ALA A 44 0.02 5.27 -20.21
CA ALA A 44 -0.09 5.36 -21.67
C ALA A 44 1.16 5.96 -22.31
N ARG A 45 1.84 6.92 -21.66
CA ARG A 45 3.10 7.48 -22.13
C ARG A 45 4.24 6.48 -22.05
N ILE A 46 4.30 5.69 -20.99
CA ILE A 46 5.32 4.61 -20.89
C ILE A 46 5.12 3.61 -22.03
N GLU A 47 3.91 3.07 -22.21
CA GLU A 47 3.61 2.03 -23.19
C GLU A 47 3.80 2.52 -24.65
N ASN A 48 3.41 3.75 -24.96
CA ASN A 48 3.34 4.24 -26.33
C ASN A 48 4.52 5.12 -26.76
N ILE A 49 5.26 5.70 -25.81
CA ILE A 49 6.34 6.65 -26.11
C ILE A 49 7.66 6.18 -25.49
N TYR A 50 7.75 6.10 -24.17
CA TYR A 50 9.02 5.95 -23.47
C TYR A 50 9.66 4.58 -23.68
N ALA A 51 8.89 3.51 -23.63
CA ALA A 51 9.38 2.16 -23.89
C ALA A 51 9.85 1.98 -25.36
N ARG A 52 9.37 2.81 -26.29
CA ARG A 52 9.77 2.74 -27.71
C ARG A 52 10.94 3.66 -28.07
N ARG A 53 11.13 4.73 -27.31
CA ARG A 53 12.14 5.77 -27.60
C ARG A 53 13.31 5.76 -26.61
N GLY A 54 13.22 4.96 -25.57
CA GLY A 54 14.24 4.82 -24.55
C GLY A 54 14.25 5.92 -23.49
N PHE A 55 15.13 5.72 -22.51
CA PHE A 55 15.25 6.53 -21.30
C PHE A 55 15.35 8.04 -21.56
N ASP A 56 16.14 8.44 -22.55
CA ASP A 56 16.39 9.86 -22.84
C ASP A 56 15.16 10.62 -23.38
N SER A 57 14.10 9.88 -23.76
CA SER A 57 12.83 10.46 -24.21
C SER A 57 11.88 10.82 -23.05
N ILE A 58 12.20 10.43 -21.81
CA ILE A 58 11.30 10.55 -20.68
C ILE A 58 11.24 11.99 -20.19
N ASP A 59 10.03 12.54 -20.08
CA ASP A 59 9.81 13.83 -19.45
C ASP A 59 10.27 13.82 -17.97
N LYS A 60 11.02 14.84 -17.56
CA LYS A 60 11.59 14.92 -16.19
C LYS A 60 10.52 14.91 -15.10
N THR A 61 9.35 15.49 -15.36
CA THR A 61 8.24 15.51 -14.41
C THR A 61 7.63 14.14 -14.24
N ASP A 62 7.51 13.38 -15.32
CA ASP A 62 7.05 11.99 -15.26
C ASP A 62 8.08 11.10 -14.56
N LEU A 63 9.36 11.20 -14.93
CA LEU A 63 10.46 10.42 -14.38
C LEU A 63 10.57 10.57 -12.85
N ARG A 64 10.57 11.81 -12.37
CA ARG A 64 10.75 12.14 -10.94
C ARG A 64 9.46 12.14 -10.14
N GLY A 65 8.32 12.24 -10.81
CA GLY A 65 7.01 12.38 -10.19
C GLY A 65 6.07 11.23 -10.46
N ARG A 66 5.46 11.17 -11.66
CA ARG A 66 4.30 10.33 -11.95
C ARG A 66 4.62 8.83 -12.05
N PHE A 67 5.83 8.44 -12.44
CA PHE A 67 6.26 7.04 -12.51
C PHE A 67 6.01 6.28 -11.20
N ARG A 68 6.08 6.98 -10.06
CA ARG A 68 5.84 6.38 -8.74
C ARG A 68 4.46 5.76 -8.59
N TRP A 69 3.44 6.32 -9.25
CA TRP A 69 2.08 5.75 -9.20
C TRP A 69 1.98 4.38 -9.87
N LEU A 70 2.94 4.07 -10.73
CA LEU A 70 3.06 2.75 -11.37
C LEU A 70 4.15 1.89 -10.72
N GLY A 71 4.59 2.25 -9.53
CA GLY A 71 5.60 1.51 -8.79
C GLY A 71 7.02 1.66 -9.31
N LEU A 72 7.27 2.58 -10.27
CA LEU A 72 8.58 2.79 -10.87
C LEU A 72 9.35 3.92 -10.17
N TYR A 73 10.63 3.66 -9.93
CA TYR A 73 11.59 4.64 -9.42
C TYR A 73 12.91 4.50 -10.17
N THR A 74 13.57 5.62 -10.47
CA THR A 74 14.96 5.59 -10.91
C THR A 74 15.86 5.03 -9.82
N GLN A 75 16.86 4.25 -10.21
CA GLN A 75 17.96 3.86 -9.35
C GLN A 75 19.04 4.92 -9.37
N ARG A 76 19.81 4.99 -8.29
CA ARG A 76 21.01 5.82 -8.26
C ARG A 76 22.15 5.09 -8.93
N ALA A 77 23.07 5.85 -9.53
CA ALA A 77 24.27 5.30 -10.15
C ALA A 77 25.08 4.47 -9.16
N GLU A 78 25.73 3.44 -9.64
CA GLU A 78 26.64 2.62 -8.85
C GLU A 78 27.76 3.49 -8.26
N GLY A 79 28.15 3.18 -7.01
CA GLY A 79 29.20 3.94 -6.31
C GLY A 79 28.74 5.24 -5.68
N TYR A 80 27.45 5.61 -5.78
CA TYR A 80 26.95 6.78 -5.08
C TYR A 80 26.95 6.58 -3.56
N ASP A 81 27.72 7.41 -2.88
CA ASP A 81 27.95 7.32 -1.42
C ASP A 81 26.83 7.94 -0.56
N GLY A 82 25.80 8.49 -1.18
CA GLY A 82 24.70 9.17 -0.48
C GLY A 82 24.93 10.65 -0.24
N THR A 83 26.08 11.20 -0.52
CA THR A 83 26.30 12.65 -0.44
C THR A 83 25.54 13.35 -1.55
N TRP A 84 24.67 14.28 -1.18
CA TRP A 84 23.95 15.10 -2.13
C TRP A 84 24.78 16.33 -2.49
N THR A 85 24.95 16.55 -3.76
CA THR A 85 25.76 17.66 -4.28
C THR A 85 24.93 18.81 -4.86
N GLY A 86 23.61 18.72 -4.84
CA GLY A 86 22.69 19.74 -5.30
C GLY A 86 21.85 19.32 -6.51
N ASP A 87 20.87 20.15 -6.88
CA ASP A 87 19.93 19.84 -7.95
C ASP A 87 20.59 19.76 -9.34
N GLU A 88 21.66 20.51 -9.56
CA GLU A 88 22.39 20.54 -10.83
C GLU A 88 23.02 19.20 -11.22
N ASN A 89 23.38 18.39 -10.24
CA ASN A 89 24.00 17.08 -10.44
C ASN A 89 23.02 15.90 -10.30
N ALA A 90 21.74 16.16 -10.07
CA ALA A 90 20.76 15.09 -9.82
C ALA A 90 20.66 14.11 -11.00
N ASP A 91 20.73 14.61 -12.24
CA ASP A 91 20.67 13.78 -13.45
C ASP A 91 21.91 12.89 -13.63
N LEU A 92 23.07 13.36 -13.17
CA LEU A 92 24.33 12.61 -13.22
C LEU A 92 24.39 11.49 -12.17
N LEU A 93 23.61 11.61 -11.11
CA LEU A 93 23.57 10.63 -10.01
C LEU A 93 22.57 9.49 -10.26
N GLU A 94 21.67 9.62 -11.23
CA GLU A 94 20.68 8.61 -11.57
C GLU A 94 21.20 7.67 -12.65
N ALA A 95 21.20 6.36 -12.34
CA ALA A 95 21.39 5.36 -13.39
C ALA A 95 20.14 5.29 -14.28
N ARG A 96 20.29 4.79 -15.53
CA ARG A 96 19.17 4.61 -16.48
C ARG A 96 18.20 3.49 -16.08
N TYR A 97 18.47 2.79 -15.00
CA TYR A 97 17.68 1.67 -14.52
C TYR A 97 16.57 2.10 -13.56
N PHE A 98 15.54 1.25 -13.50
CA PHE A 98 14.41 1.43 -12.61
C PHE A 98 14.33 0.32 -11.57
N MET A 99 13.87 0.70 -10.39
CA MET A 99 13.24 -0.23 -9.45
C MET A 99 11.74 -0.28 -9.75
N MET A 100 11.17 -1.48 -9.79
CA MET A 100 9.73 -1.68 -9.92
C MET A 100 9.19 -2.38 -8.68
N ARG A 101 8.06 -1.91 -8.17
CA ARG A 101 7.34 -2.54 -7.06
C ARG A 101 6.08 -3.21 -7.57
N VAL A 102 6.00 -4.53 -7.36
CA VAL A 102 4.83 -5.35 -7.66
C VAL A 102 3.99 -5.47 -6.39
N ARG A 103 2.69 -5.22 -6.50
CA ARG A 103 1.72 -5.39 -5.41
C ARG A 103 1.28 -6.84 -5.33
N THR A 104 1.32 -7.42 -4.16
CA THR A 104 0.68 -8.71 -3.86
C THR A 104 -0.60 -8.55 -3.04
N ASP A 105 -0.68 -7.43 -2.28
CA ASP A 105 -1.87 -7.00 -1.54
C ASP A 105 -2.42 -8.07 -0.58
N GLY A 106 -1.55 -8.79 0.11
CA GLY A 106 -1.92 -9.86 1.04
C GLY A 106 -2.58 -11.08 0.38
N LYS A 107 -2.60 -11.14 -0.96
CA LYS A 107 -3.23 -12.25 -1.69
C LYS A 107 -2.35 -13.49 -1.73
N ALA A 108 -3.00 -14.64 -1.80
CA ALA A 108 -2.32 -15.87 -2.09
C ALA A 108 -1.84 -15.88 -3.56
N LEU A 109 -0.58 -16.24 -3.75
CA LEU A 109 0.05 -16.41 -5.05
C LEU A 109 -0.04 -17.89 -5.46
N SER A 110 -0.51 -18.16 -6.68
CA SER A 110 -0.42 -19.50 -7.28
C SER A 110 1.02 -19.85 -7.64
N ALA A 111 1.31 -21.12 -7.86
CA ALA A 111 2.61 -21.56 -8.37
C ALA A 111 2.96 -20.87 -9.70
N ALA A 112 1.97 -20.67 -10.59
CA ALA A 112 2.15 -19.94 -11.84
C ALA A 112 2.53 -18.48 -11.60
N ALA A 113 1.88 -17.80 -10.65
CA ALA A 113 2.23 -16.42 -10.30
C ALA A 113 3.64 -16.32 -9.73
N LEU A 114 4.00 -17.20 -8.80
CA LEU A 114 5.33 -17.22 -8.22
C LEU A 114 6.42 -17.53 -9.25
N ARG A 115 6.16 -18.47 -10.19
CA ARG A 115 7.07 -18.76 -11.31
C ARG A 115 7.22 -17.56 -12.23
N THR A 116 6.13 -16.87 -12.57
CA THR A 116 6.18 -15.64 -13.38
C THR A 116 7.04 -14.56 -12.70
N LEU A 117 6.89 -14.37 -11.39
CA LEU A 117 7.75 -13.46 -10.63
C LEU A 117 9.22 -13.88 -10.70
N GLY A 118 9.49 -15.18 -10.59
CA GLY A 118 10.85 -15.72 -10.73
C GLY A 118 11.43 -15.47 -12.12
N GLN A 119 10.69 -15.75 -13.17
CA GLN A 119 11.13 -15.53 -14.57
C GLN A 119 11.40 -14.07 -14.88
N ILE A 120 10.52 -13.16 -14.45
CA ILE A 120 10.77 -11.70 -14.60
C ILE A 120 12.09 -11.31 -13.91
N SER A 121 12.34 -11.84 -12.72
CA SER A 121 13.59 -11.58 -12.00
C SER A 121 14.83 -12.08 -12.75
N THR A 122 14.80 -13.30 -13.27
CA THR A 122 15.94 -13.88 -14.01
C THR A 122 16.19 -13.19 -15.35
N GLU A 123 15.14 -12.81 -16.06
CA GLU A 123 15.25 -12.23 -17.39
C GLU A 123 15.59 -10.73 -17.38
N PHE A 124 14.97 -9.96 -16.48
CA PHE A 124 15.04 -8.50 -16.49
C PHE A 124 15.75 -7.88 -15.29
N ALA A 125 15.86 -8.59 -14.15
CA ALA A 125 16.31 -8.02 -12.88
C ALA A 125 17.57 -8.71 -12.31
N ARG A 126 18.45 -9.21 -13.17
CA ARG A 126 19.74 -9.84 -12.79
C ARG A 126 19.57 -10.97 -11.75
N ASP A 127 18.52 -11.77 -11.90
CA ASP A 127 18.17 -12.87 -10.98
C ASP A 127 18.03 -12.40 -9.50
N THR A 128 17.55 -11.19 -9.26
CA THR A 128 17.43 -10.61 -7.92
C THR A 128 16.06 -9.96 -7.72
N ALA A 129 15.45 -10.23 -6.57
CA ALA A 129 14.24 -9.57 -6.12
C ALA A 129 14.29 -9.34 -4.60
N ASP A 130 13.56 -8.34 -4.11
CA ASP A 130 13.44 -8.08 -2.69
C ASP A 130 11.97 -8.16 -2.26
N ILE A 131 11.68 -9.04 -1.30
CA ILE A 131 10.39 -9.09 -0.60
C ILE A 131 10.43 -8.00 0.47
N SER A 132 9.50 -7.06 0.41
CA SER A 132 9.46 -5.95 1.34
C SER A 132 8.63 -6.28 2.59
N ASP A 133 8.82 -5.49 3.67
CA ASP A 133 8.02 -5.48 4.90
C ASP A 133 6.52 -5.19 4.69
N ARG A 134 6.11 -4.97 3.45
CA ARG A 134 4.72 -4.74 3.04
C ARG A 134 4.26 -5.73 1.98
N GLU A 135 4.79 -6.94 2.01
CA GLU A 135 4.38 -8.03 1.13
C GLU A 135 4.47 -7.69 -0.37
N ASN A 136 5.25 -6.67 -0.75
CA ASN A 136 5.48 -6.36 -2.15
C ASN A 136 6.78 -6.97 -2.61
N LEU A 137 6.83 -7.39 -3.88
CA LEU A 137 8.09 -7.75 -4.52
C LEU A 137 8.68 -6.53 -5.23
N GLN A 138 10.00 -6.35 -5.12
CA GLN A 138 10.73 -5.28 -5.77
C GLN A 138 11.77 -5.85 -6.70
N TYR A 139 11.76 -5.40 -7.96
CA TYR A 139 12.81 -5.65 -8.93
C TYR A 139 13.72 -4.44 -9.05
N HIS A 140 14.97 -4.68 -9.46
CA HIS A 140 15.97 -3.65 -9.69
C HIS A 140 16.57 -3.82 -11.09
N TRP A 141 17.26 -2.79 -11.58
CA TRP A 141 17.98 -2.74 -12.86
C TRP A 141 17.10 -2.93 -14.10
N LEU A 142 15.80 -2.65 -14.00
CA LEU A 142 14.91 -2.73 -15.15
C LEU A 142 15.16 -1.58 -16.13
N GLU A 143 15.05 -1.84 -17.41
CA GLU A 143 15.04 -0.84 -18.47
C GLU A 143 13.60 -0.42 -18.79
N ILE A 144 13.42 0.81 -19.27
CA ILE A 144 12.07 1.33 -19.55
C ILE A 144 11.41 0.58 -20.70
N GLU A 145 12.21 0.05 -21.60
CA GLU A 145 11.82 -0.74 -22.78
C GLU A 145 11.11 -2.04 -22.37
N ASP A 146 11.51 -2.64 -21.25
CA ASP A 146 10.99 -3.92 -20.77
C ASP A 146 9.69 -3.78 -19.98
N VAL A 147 9.40 -2.59 -19.49
CA VAL A 147 8.27 -2.35 -18.57
C VAL A 147 6.92 -2.82 -19.14
N PRO A 148 6.54 -2.57 -20.39
CA PRO A 148 5.27 -3.05 -20.94
C PRO A 148 5.14 -4.57 -20.94
N GLU A 149 6.21 -5.30 -21.28
CA GLU A 149 6.22 -6.76 -21.28
C GLU A 149 6.09 -7.30 -19.85
N ILE A 150 6.84 -6.75 -18.90
CA ILE A 150 6.74 -7.11 -17.49
C ILE A 150 5.29 -6.92 -17.01
N TRP A 151 4.65 -5.79 -17.31
CA TRP A 151 3.25 -5.54 -16.94
C TRP A 151 2.28 -6.53 -17.56
N GLN A 152 2.50 -6.92 -18.82
CA GLN A 152 1.67 -7.93 -19.49
C GLN A 152 1.80 -9.30 -18.79
N ARG A 153 3.02 -9.72 -18.46
CA ARG A 153 3.26 -11.00 -17.75
C ARG A 153 2.64 -10.98 -16.35
N LEU A 154 2.78 -9.89 -15.60
CA LEU A 154 2.15 -9.71 -14.29
C LEU A 154 0.63 -9.78 -14.38
N ALA A 155 0.03 -9.05 -15.33
CA ALA A 155 -1.41 -9.04 -15.53
C ALA A 155 -1.98 -10.43 -15.86
N ALA A 156 -1.25 -11.23 -16.62
CA ALA A 156 -1.65 -12.60 -16.97
C ALA A 156 -1.81 -13.53 -15.75
N VAL A 157 -1.16 -13.20 -14.63
CA VAL A 157 -1.26 -13.94 -13.35
C VAL A 157 -1.97 -13.13 -12.24
N GLY A 158 -2.71 -12.08 -12.60
CA GLY A 158 -3.50 -11.29 -11.67
C GLY A 158 -2.71 -10.32 -10.78
N LEU A 159 -1.46 -10.02 -11.13
CA LEU A 159 -0.59 -9.10 -10.41
C LEU A 159 -0.48 -7.75 -11.15
N GLN A 160 -0.09 -6.71 -10.42
CA GLN A 160 0.01 -5.36 -10.96
C GLN A 160 0.99 -4.48 -10.16
N THR A 161 1.32 -3.32 -10.74
CA THR A 161 2.15 -2.30 -10.11
C THR A 161 1.42 -0.96 -9.89
N THR A 162 0.17 -0.86 -10.34
CA THR A 162 -0.65 0.36 -10.23
C THR A 162 -0.80 0.77 -8.78
N GLU A 163 -0.46 2.04 -8.48
CA GLU A 163 -0.51 2.61 -7.12
C GLU A 163 0.38 1.89 -6.08
N ALA A 164 1.36 1.10 -6.52
CA ALA A 164 2.34 0.52 -5.59
C ALA A 164 3.15 1.58 -4.86
N CYS A 165 3.21 2.80 -5.40
CA CYS A 165 3.81 3.98 -4.80
C CYS A 165 3.05 5.27 -5.19
N GLY A 166 3.51 6.44 -4.72
CA GLY A 166 2.82 7.72 -4.98
C GLY A 166 2.02 8.24 -3.77
N ASP A 167 1.21 9.25 -4.00
CA ASP A 167 0.25 9.79 -3.04
C ASP A 167 -1.12 9.13 -3.28
N CYS A 168 -1.20 7.86 -2.97
CA CYS A 168 -2.29 6.94 -3.27
C CYS A 168 -2.32 5.82 -2.23
N PRO A 169 -3.34 4.96 -2.23
CA PRO A 169 -3.36 3.73 -1.44
C PRO A 169 -2.24 2.79 -1.90
N ARG A 170 -1.29 2.54 -1.00
CA ARG A 170 -0.15 1.65 -1.26
C ARG A 170 -0.57 0.19 -1.23
N GLY A 171 0.34 -0.70 -1.60
CA GLY A 171 0.16 -2.14 -1.40
C GLY A 171 -0.37 -2.41 0.00
N MET A 172 -1.39 -3.24 0.10
CA MET A 172 -2.10 -3.54 1.35
C MET A 172 -1.43 -4.72 2.06
N LEU A 173 -1.46 -4.70 3.39
CA LEU A 173 -1.01 -5.80 4.21
C LEU A 173 -2.19 -6.70 4.59
N GLY A 174 -1.99 -8.00 4.49
CA GLY A 174 -2.85 -9.03 5.06
C GLY A 174 -2.05 -9.97 5.96
N SER A 175 -2.70 -10.93 6.60
CA SER A 175 -1.99 -12.00 7.26
C SER A 175 -1.37 -12.97 6.23
N PRO A 176 -0.10 -13.39 6.39
CA PRO A 176 0.46 -14.47 5.58
C PRO A 176 -0.31 -15.80 5.72
N LEU A 177 -1.05 -15.96 6.81
CA LEU A 177 -1.88 -17.14 7.11
C LEU A 177 -3.39 -16.88 7.02
N ALA A 178 -3.82 -15.78 6.38
CA ALA A 178 -5.24 -15.45 6.24
C ALA A 178 -6.05 -16.60 5.63
N GLY A 179 -7.17 -16.92 6.25
CA GLY A 179 -8.04 -18.04 5.88
C GLY A 179 -7.57 -19.42 6.38
N GLU A 180 -6.34 -19.53 6.88
CA GLU A 180 -5.71 -20.81 7.22
C GLU A 180 -5.30 -20.95 8.69
N SER A 181 -5.10 -19.83 9.41
CA SER A 181 -4.64 -19.83 10.79
C SER A 181 -5.69 -20.37 11.76
N LEU A 182 -5.24 -21.20 12.72
CA LEU A 182 -6.10 -21.69 13.82
C LEU A 182 -6.57 -20.55 14.75
N ASP A 183 -5.79 -19.50 14.88
CA ASP A 183 -6.00 -18.42 15.85
C ASP A 183 -6.72 -17.20 15.25
N GLU A 184 -6.97 -17.16 13.94
CA GLU A 184 -7.65 -16.00 13.35
C GLU A 184 -9.12 -15.90 13.77
N VAL A 185 -9.57 -14.69 13.97
CA VAL A 185 -10.98 -14.39 14.30
C VAL A 185 -11.88 -14.65 13.10
N LEU A 186 -11.39 -14.27 11.91
CA LEU A 186 -12.05 -14.46 10.62
C LEU A 186 -11.02 -14.31 9.48
N ASP A 187 -11.33 -14.83 8.30
CA ASP A 187 -10.56 -14.56 7.09
C ASP A 187 -10.87 -13.16 6.56
N ALA A 188 -9.86 -12.27 6.58
CA ALA A 188 -10.01 -10.89 6.13
C ALA A 188 -9.71 -10.69 4.62
N THR A 189 -9.28 -11.74 3.91
CA THR A 189 -8.93 -11.67 2.48
C THR A 189 -10.06 -11.11 1.61
N PRO A 190 -11.34 -11.50 1.78
CA PRO A 190 -12.42 -10.97 0.95
C PRO A 190 -12.58 -9.44 1.03
N ALA A 191 -12.37 -8.86 2.20
CA ALA A 191 -12.43 -7.41 2.37
C ALA A 191 -11.28 -6.69 1.65
N LEU A 192 -10.05 -7.23 1.72
CA LEU A 192 -8.90 -6.72 0.97
C LEU A 192 -9.15 -6.76 -0.54
N GLU A 193 -9.60 -7.89 -1.05
CA GLU A 193 -9.90 -8.07 -2.48
C GLU A 193 -10.96 -7.10 -2.96
N GLU A 194 -12.00 -6.89 -2.17
CA GLU A 194 -13.08 -5.97 -2.52
C GLU A 194 -12.63 -4.50 -2.50
N ILE A 195 -11.78 -4.09 -1.54
CA ILE A 195 -11.15 -2.76 -1.54
C ILE A 195 -10.33 -2.56 -2.81
N ILE A 196 -9.51 -3.54 -3.18
CA ILE A 196 -8.67 -3.47 -4.37
C ILE A 196 -9.53 -3.37 -5.63
N ARG A 197 -10.54 -4.21 -5.76
CA ARG A 197 -11.45 -4.23 -6.90
C ARG A 197 -12.22 -2.92 -7.08
N ARG A 198 -12.68 -2.31 -5.98
CA ARG A 198 -13.48 -1.10 -6.02
C ARG A 198 -12.68 0.17 -6.25
N TYR A 199 -11.50 0.28 -5.66
CA TYR A 199 -10.87 1.58 -5.46
C TYR A 199 -9.48 1.74 -6.07
N ILE A 200 -8.69 0.68 -6.23
CA ILE A 200 -7.34 0.79 -6.78
C ILE A 200 -7.40 1.07 -8.28
N GLY A 201 -6.61 2.05 -8.73
CA GLY A 201 -6.60 2.53 -10.11
C GLY A 201 -7.70 3.55 -10.44
N LYS A 202 -8.50 3.96 -9.45
CA LYS A 202 -9.50 5.01 -9.64
C LYS A 202 -8.88 6.40 -9.43
N PRO A 203 -9.12 7.35 -10.34
CA PRO A 203 -8.51 8.69 -10.25
C PRO A 203 -8.76 9.40 -8.92
N GLU A 204 -9.93 9.21 -8.30
CA GLU A 204 -10.31 9.85 -7.03
C GLU A 204 -9.42 9.42 -5.87
N TYR A 205 -8.85 8.20 -5.92
CA TYR A 205 -7.97 7.66 -4.89
C TYR A 205 -6.49 7.79 -5.26
N ALA A 206 -6.18 8.06 -6.53
CA ALA A 206 -4.83 8.34 -7.01
C ALA A 206 -4.31 9.73 -6.63
N ASN A 207 -5.13 10.58 -6.01
CA ASN A 207 -4.78 11.95 -5.60
C ASN A 207 -5.05 12.16 -4.11
N LEU A 208 -4.37 11.42 -3.25
CA LEU A 208 -4.36 11.65 -1.80
C LEU A 208 -3.33 12.71 -1.40
N PRO A 209 -3.42 13.29 -0.19
CA PRO A 209 -2.42 14.26 0.29
C PRO A 209 -1.00 13.67 0.33
N ARG A 210 -0.88 12.39 0.67
CA ARG A 210 0.37 11.63 0.76
C ARG A 210 0.08 10.14 0.65
N LYS A 211 1.16 9.30 0.65
CA LYS A 211 1.03 7.85 0.74
C LYS A 211 0.07 7.43 1.83
N TYR A 212 -0.75 6.43 1.53
CA TYR A 212 -1.75 5.89 2.44
C TYR A 212 -1.56 4.38 2.56
N LYS A 213 -1.31 3.90 3.77
CA LYS A 213 -0.97 2.53 4.06
C LYS A 213 -2.13 1.85 4.77
N THR A 214 -2.51 0.69 4.29
CA THR A 214 -3.61 -0.12 4.83
C THR A 214 -3.10 -1.46 5.33
N ALA A 215 -3.66 -1.96 6.44
CA ALA A 215 -3.56 -3.34 6.87
C ALA A 215 -4.95 -3.88 7.21
N VAL A 216 -5.26 -5.12 6.79
CA VAL A 216 -6.50 -5.80 7.15
C VAL A 216 -6.16 -7.24 7.50
N SER A 217 -6.34 -7.64 8.74
CA SER A 217 -6.02 -8.98 9.21
C SER A 217 -7.03 -9.48 10.23
N GLY A 218 -7.37 -10.75 10.13
CA GLY A 218 -8.13 -11.46 11.17
C GLY A 218 -7.33 -11.77 12.43
N LEU A 219 -6.02 -11.46 12.44
CA LEU A 219 -5.06 -11.66 13.52
C LEU A 219 -4.32 -10.36 13.83
N GLN A 220 -3.68 -10.27 14.99
CA GLN A 220 -2.68 -9.24 15.31
C GLN A 220 -1.27 -9.66 14.85
N ASP A 221 -1.11 -10.09 13.62
CA ASP A 221 0.15 -10.56 13.05
C ASP A 221 0.77 -9.58 12.03
N VAL A 222 0.14 -8.45 11.83
CA VAL A 222 0.68 -7.34 11.02
C VAL A 222 0.94 -6.13 11.92
N ALA A 223 1.94 -5.32 11.60
CA ALA A 223 2.25 -4.10 12.35
C ALA A 223 1.17 -3.01 12.12
N HIS A 224 -0.03 -3.25 12.65
CA HIS A 224 -1.22 -2.44 12.39
C HIS A 224 -1.10 -1.00 12.91
N GLU A 225 -0.39 -0.80 14.03
CA GLU A 225 -0.24 0.52 14.65
C GLU A 225 0.61 1.50 13.82
N ILE A 226 1.32 1.05 12.80
CA ILE A 226 2.15 1.92 11.95
C ILE A 226 1.56 2.17 10.56
N ASN A 227 0.31 1.79 10.34
CA ASN A 227 -0.43 2.06 9.11
C ASN A 227 -1.34 3.28 9.25
N ASP A 228 -1.71 3.91 8.14
CA ASP A 228 -2.65 5.03 8.13
C ASP A 228 -4.06 4.57 8.51
N VAL A 229 -4.45 3.38 8.08
CA VAL A 229 -5.68 2.69 8.46
C VAL A 229 -5.42 1.21 8.64
N SER A 230 -6.02 0.61 9.66
CA SER A 230 -5.96 -0.84 9.87
C SER A 230 -7.29 -1.37 10.40
N PHE A 231 -7.60 -2.61 10.00
CA PHE A 231 -8.74 -3.36 10.49
C PHE A 231 -8.24 -4.69 11.04
N ILE A 232 -8.49 -4.94 12.32
CA ILE A 232 -7.93 -6.10 13.05
C ILE A 232 -9.05 -6.92 13.66
N GLY A 233 -9.00 -8.22 13.49
CA GLY A 233 -10.01 -9.16 13.92
C GLY A 233 -10.34 -9.06 15.41
N VAL A 234 -11.64 -8.94 15.73
CA VAL A 234 -12.19 -8.93 17.10
C VAL A 234 -13.49 -9.73 17.15
N ARG A 235 -13.84 -10.23 18.35
CA ARG A 235 -15.12 -10.86 18.59
C ARG A 235 -15.99 -9.94 19.47
N HIS A 236 -17.05 -9.44 18.86
CA HIS A 236 -18.07 -8.69 19.61
C HIS A 236 -18.96 -9.68 20.39
N PRO A 237 -19.32 -9.39 21.65
CA PRO A 237 -20.15 -10.30 22.46
C PRO A 237 -21.51 -10.63 21.83
N GLU A 238 -22.14 -9.66 21.18
CA GLU A 238 -23.49 -9.79 20.60
C GLU A 238 -23.46 -10.01 19.09
N HIS A 239 -22.49 -9.42 18.36
CA HIS A 239 -22.43 -9.43 16.90
C HIS A 239 -21.44 -10.45 16.33
N GLY A 240 -20.64 -11.11 17.16
CA GLY A 240 -19.70 -12.14 16.75
C GLY A 240 -18.42 -11.58 16.09
N PRO A 241 -17.81 -12.34 15.14
CA PRO A 241 -16.56 -11.93 14.52
C PRO A 241 -16.73 -10.71 13.63
N GLY A 242 -15.77 -9.80 13.68
CA GLY A 242 -15.68 -8.58 12.89
C GLY A 242 -14.30 -7.97 13.05
N LEU A 243 -14.15 -6.69 12.71
CA LEU A 243 -12.85 -6.01 12.74
C LEU A 243 -12.94 -4.69 13.51
N ASP A 244 -11.91 -4.40 14.29
CA ASP A 244 -11.69 -3.14 14.99
C ASP A 244 -10.90 -2.18 14.11
N LEU A 245 -11.31 -0.91 14.05
CA LEU A 245 -10.72 0.12 13.20
C LEU A 245 -9.65 0.92 13.95
N TRP A 246 -8.47 1.04 13.33
CA TRP A 246 -7.34 1.85 13.80
C TRP A 246 -6.95 2.88 12.73
N VAL A 247 -6.62 4.12 13.12
CA VAL A 247 -6.27 5.19 12.18
C VAL A 247 -5.10 6.04 12.67
N GLY A 248 -4.34 6.60 11.72
CA GLY A 248 -3.35 7.64 12.01
C GLY A 248 -1.98 7.14 12.42
N GLY A 249 -1.60 5.91 12.12
CA GLY A 249 -0.25 5.40 12.35
C GLY A 249 0.75 5.79 11.26
N GLY A 250 2.03 5.74 11.62
CA GLY A 250 3.12 5.91 10.65
C GLY A 250 4.45 6.27 11.27
N LEU A 251 5.50 5.68 10.76
CA LEU A 251 6.90 5.93 11.12
C LEU A 251 7.46 7.16 10.40
N SER A 252 8.77 7.18 10.15
CA SER A 252 9.54 8.28 9.58
C SER A 252 9.90 9.34 10.63
N THR A 253 10.22 10.56 10.22
CA THR A 253 10.79 11.61 11.08
C THR A 253 9.94 12.01 12.29
N ASN A 254 8.63 11.75 12.25
CA ASN A 254 7.70 11.98 13.36
C ASN A 254 6.87 10.71 13.58
N PRO A 255 7.42 9.67 14.24
CA PRO A 255 6.69 8.42 14.44
C PRO A 255 5.47 8.65 15.35
N MET A 256 4.35 8.05 14.96
CA MET A 256 3.10 8.04 15.72
C MET A 256 2.45 6.69 15.53
N LEU A 257 1.92 6.12 16.59
CA LEU A 257 1.11 4.92 16.53
C LEU A 257 -0.33 5.28 16.16
N ALA A 258 -1.00 4.38 15.47
CA ALA A 258 -2.42 4.49 15.15
C ALA A 258 -3.24 4.52 16.46
N GLN A 259 -4.36 5.22 16.40
CA GLN A 259 -5.32 5.26 17.48
C GLN A 259 -6.51 4.39 17.12
N ARG A 260 -6.99 3.67 18.09
CA ARG A 260 -8.18 2.84 17.97
C ARG A 260 -9.42 3.72 17.93
N VAL A 261 -10.30 3.50 16.93
CA VAL A 261 -11.58 4.22 16.83
C VAL A 261 -12.62 3.68 17.83
N GLY A 262 -12.47 2.43 18.24
CA GLY A 262 -13.34 1.80 19.22
C GLY A 262 -14.65 1.28 18.63
N VAL A 263 -14.62 0.81 17.39
CA VAL A 263 -15.79 0.32 16.67
C VAL A 263 -15.61 -1.12 16.22
N TRP A 264 -16.72 -1.83 16.10
CA TRP A 264 -16.80 -3.13 15.44
C TRP A 264 -17.37 -2.96 14.04
N VAL A 265 -16.68 -3.52 13.03
CA VAL A 265 -17.06 -3.45 11.63
C VAL A 265 -17.24 -4.87 11.10
N PRO A 266 -18.42 -5.25 10.56
CA PRO A 266 -18.58 -6.54 9.91
C PRO A 266 -17.73 -6.61 8.63
N LEU A 267 -17.32 -7.81 8.24
CA LEU A 267 -16.36 -8.02 7.15
C LEU A 267 -16.79 -7.38 5.83
N ASP A 268 -18.05 -7.51 5.49
CA ASP A 268 -18.65 -6.98 4.24
C ASP A 268 -18.76 -5.45 4.21
N GLU A 269 -18.74 -4.77 5.35
CA GLU A 269 -18.75 -3.32 5.46
C GLU A 269 -17.35 -2.69 5.48
N VAL A 270 -16.29 -3.49 5.66
CA VAL A 270 -14.91 -2.98 5.69
C VAL A 270 -14.54 -2.13 4.47
N PRO A 271 -14.91 -2.52 3.22
CA PRO A 271 -14.61 -1.70 2.05
C PRO A 271 -15.26 -0.31 2.09
N ASP A 272 -16.50 -0.21 2.59
CA ASP A 272 -17.22 1.06 2.68
C ASP A 272 -16.65 1.96 3.79
N VAL A 273 -16.31 1.37 4.93
CA VAL A 273 -15.64 2.11 6.02
C VAL A 273 -14.23 2.55 5.59
N TRP A 274 -13.49 1.70 4.87
CA TRP A 274 -12.17 2.05 4.33
C TRP A 274 -12.27 3.23 3.34
N GLU A 275 -13.28 3.21 2.46
CA GLU A 275 -13.54 4.32 1.53
C GLU A 275 -13.82 5.62 2.28
N ALA A 276 -14.68 5.58 3.28
CA ALA A 276 -15.03 6.74 4.07
C ALA A 276 -13.81 7.34 4.80
N VAL A 277 -12.95 6.50 5.42
CA VAL A 277 -11.69 6.95 6.04
C VAL A 277 -10.75 7.55 5.01
N THR A 278 -10.65 6.93 3.83
CA THR A 278 -9.82 7.42 2.72
C THR A 278 -10.33 8.74 2.17
N ALA A 279 -11.65 8.89 2.05
CA ALA A 279 -12.29 10.13 1.61
C ALA A 279 -12.08 11.27 2.63
N ILE A 280 -12.17 11.00 3.94
CA ILE A 280 -11.79 11.98 4.97
C ILE A 280 -10.35 12.43 4.77
N PHE A 281 -9.42 11.50 4.56
CA PHE A 281 -8.03 11.86 4.33
C PHE A 281 -7.83 12.65 3.04
N ARG A 282 -8.49 12.28 1.95
CA ARG A 282 -8.47 13.01 0.68
C ARG A 282 -8.97 14.45 0.85
N ASP A 283 -10.10 14.62 1.54
CA ASP A 283 -10.84 15.87 1.61
C ASP A 283 -10.32 16.83 2.70
N TYR A 284 -9.92 16.29 3.86
CA TYR A 284 -9.47 17.07 5.02
C TYR A 284 -7.96 16.99 5.30
N GLY A 285 -7.24 16.05 4.67
CA GLY A 285 -5.80 15.88 4.86
C GLY A 285 -4.99 17.09 4.42
N TYR A 286 -3.92 17.38 5.14
CA TYR A 286 -3.06 18.54 4.84
C TYR A 286 -2.20 18.28 3.61
N ARG A 287 -2.16 19.23 2.67
CA ARG A 287 -1.44 19.07 1.39
C ARG A 287 -0.26 20.03 1.21
N ARG A 288 -0.31 21.23 1.82
CA ARG A 288 0.67 22.29 1.61
C ARG A 288 2.10 21.87 1.99
N LEU A 289 2.27 21.32 3.17
CA LEU A 289 3.57 20.89 3.69
C LEU A 289 3.70 19.37 3.61
N ARG A 290 4.55 18.89 2.71
CA ARG A 290 4.79 17.44 2.51
C ARG A 290 5.17 16.69 3.79
N SER A 291 5.88 17.32 4.71
CA SER A 291 6.25 16.75 6.01
C SER A 291 5.08 16.58 6.98
N LYS A 292 3.96 17.26 6.72
CA LYS A 292 2.74 17.24 7.54
C LYS A 292 1.52 16.67 6.82
N ALA A 293 1.70 16.03 5.66
CA ALA A 293 0.62 15.61 4.78
C ALA A 293 0.09 14.18 5.03
N ARG A 294 0.53 13.47 6.09
CA ARG A 294 0.03 12.13 6.45
C ARG A 294 -1.22 12.21 7.31
N LEU A 295 -2.09 11.18 7.23
CA LEU A 295 -3.32 11.07 8.03
C LEU A 295 -3.08 11.26 9.53
N LYS A 296 -1.96 10.74 10.06
CA LYS A 296 -1.60 10.87 11.48
C LYS A 296 -1.59 12.30 12.01
N PHE A 297 -1.29 13.29 11.18
CA PHE A 297 -1.33 14.69 11.59
C PHE A 297 -2.76 15.23 11.69
N LEU A 298 -3.66 14.76 10.83
CA LEU A 298 -5.08 15.07 10.93
C LEU A 298 -5.67 14.48 12.21
N ILE A 299 -5.38 13.18 12.48
CA ILE A 299 -5.83 12.49 13.71
C ILE A 299 -5.28 13.18 14.96
N LYS A 300 -4.00 13.60 14.96
CA LYS A 300 -3.40 14.33 16.07
C LYS A 300 -4.10 15.65 16.34
N ASP A 301 -4.49 16.38 15.30
CA ASP A 301 -5.11 17.70 15.43
C ASP A 301 -6.61 17.60 15.80
N TRP A 302 -7.30 16.58 15.34
CA TRP A 302 -8.73 16.39 15.60
C TRP A 302 -9.02 15.61 16.89
N GLY A 303 -8.18 14.63 17.20
CA GLY A 303 -8.49 13.59 18.15
C GLY A 303 -9.40 12.51 17.54
N ILE A 304 -9.46 11.37 18.21
CA ILE A 304 -10.19 10.21 17.68
C ILE A 304 -11.71 10.38 17.74
N GLU A 305 -12.20 11.07 18.74
CA GLU A 305 -13.64 11.33 18.93
C GLU A 305 -14.23 12.16 17.77
N LYS A 306 -13.56 13.28 17.45
CA LYS A 306 -13.99 14.11 16.31
C LYS A 306 -13.84 13.38 14.98
N PHE A 307 -12.78 12.58 14.83
CA PHE A 307 -12.59 11.77 13.62
C PHE A 307 -13.77 10.80 13.44
N ARG A 308 -14.15 10.08 14.51
CA ARG A 308 -15.29 9.17 14.50
C ARG A 308 -16.60 9.91 14.20
N GLU A 309 -16.83 11.06 14.82
CA GLU A 309 -18.02 11.89 14.54
C GLU A 309 -18.13 12.22 13.04
N VAL A 310 -17.06 12.70 12.43
CA VAL A 310 -17.03 13.03 10.99
C VAL A 310 -17.23 11.79 10.14
N LEU A 311 -16.59 10.67 10.50
CA LEU A 311 -16.75 9.39 9.79
C LEU A 311 -18.22 8.94 9.77
N GLU A 312 -18.88 8.96 10.92
CA GLU A 312 -20.27 8.51 11.07
C GLU A 312 -21.28 9.48 10.45
N GLN A 313 -21.11 10.79 10.71
CA GLN A 313 -22.12 11.80 10.33
C GLN A 313 -21.95 12.31 8.90
N GLU A 314 -20.71 12.53 8.44
CA GLU A 314 -20.48 13.18 7.14
C GLU A 314 -20.27 12.18 6.00
N TYR A 315 -19.67 11.01 6.27
CA TYR A 315 -19.33 10.03 5.22
C TYR A 315 -20.21 8.81 5.23
N LEU A 316 -20.32 8.08 6.32
CA LEU A 316 -21.13 6.87 6.40
C LEU A 316 -22.64 7.15 6.52
N LYS A 317 -23.01 8.31 7.07
CA LYS A 317 -24.42 8.71 7.34
C LYS A 317 -25.15 7.74 8.28
N ARG A 318 -24.40 7.05 9.11
CA ARG A 318 -24.91 6.12 10.12
C ARG A 318 -23.90 5.96 11.25
N PRO A 319 -24.33 5.61 12.47
CA PRO A 319 -23.41 5.25 13.53
C PRO A 319 -22.73 3.91 13.24
N LEU A 320 -21.55 3.73 13.81
CA LEU A 320 -20.86 2.46 13.90
C LEU A 320 -21.09 1.82 15.27
N ILE A 321 -21.12 0.50 15.33
CA ILE A 321 -21.28 -0.25 16.57
C ILE A 321 -19.99 -0.13 17.38
N ASP A 322 -20.09 0.12 18.68
CA ASP A 322 -18.94 0.09 19.58
C ASP A 322 -18.37 -1.32 19.64
N GLY A 323 -17.05 -1.45 19.72
CA GLY A 323 -16.40 -2.76 19.70
C GLY A 323 -15.27 -2.91 20.72
N PRO A 324 -14.94 -4.17 21.09
CA PRO A 324 -13.85 -4.46 22.00
C PRO A 324 -12.48 -4.21 21.33
N ALA A 325 -11.43 -4.10 22.13
CA ALA A 325 -10.07 -4.12 21.63
C ALA A 325 -9.68 -5.53 21.14
N PRO A 326 -8.79 -5.64 20.13
CA PRO A 326 -8.25 -6.94 19.76
C PRO A 326 -7.51 -7.60 20.93
N GLU A 327 -7.63 -8.92 21.04
CA GLU A 327 -6.80 -9.68 21.98
C GLU A 327 -5.34 -9.70 21.49
N PRO A 328 -4.36 -9.60 22.40
CA PRO A 328 -2.96 -9.74 22.04
C PRO A 328 -2.67 -11.08 21.34
N ALA A 329 -1.73 -11.09 20.40
CA ALA A 329 -1.29 -12.32 19.76
C ALA A 329 -0.76 -13.34 20.79
N LYS A 330 -1.19 -14.60 20.65
CA LYS A 330 -0.82 -15.69 21.57
C LYS A 330 0.54 -16.33 21.23
N HIS A 331 1.00 -16.15 20.01
CA HIS A 331 2.19 -16.76 19.44
C HIS A 331 3.05 -15.71 18.74
N PRO A 332 4.35 -16.02 18.44
CA PRO A 332 5.17 -15.16 17.62
C PRO A 332 4.50 -14.86 16.28
N ILE A 333 4.54 -13.60 15.86
CA ILE A 333 3.85 -13.11 14.65
C ILE A 333 4.72 -13.12 13.40
N ASP A 334 5.96 -13.62 13.50
CA ASP A 334 6.90 -13.68 12.37
C ASP A 334 6.61 -14.85 11.41
N HIS A 335 5.78 -15.81 11.84
CA HIS A 335 5.37 -16.99 11.09
C HIS A 335 6.53 -17.84 10.52
N VAL A 336 7.74 -17.71 11.05
CA VAL A 336 8.89 -18.50 10.64
C VAL A 336 8.80 -19.93 11.19
N GLY A 337 9.07 -20.92 10.36
CA GLY A 337 9.02 -22.34 10.72
C GLY A 337 7.74 -23.05 10.28
N VAL A 338 7.44 -24.18 10.89
CA VAL A 338 6.28 -25.02 10.55
C VAL A 338 5.11 -24.69 11.46
N GLN A 339 3.96 -24.37 10.86
CA GLN A 339 2.74 -24.02 11.58
C GLN A 339 1.56 -24.89 11.14
N ARG A 340 0.79 -25.40 12.09
CA ARG A 340 -0.41 -26.19 11.83
C ARG A 340 -1.53 -25.29 11.34
N LEU A 341 -2.24 -25.73 10.31
CA LEU A 341 -3.37 -25.03 9.69
C LEU A 341 -4.72 -25.64 10.08
N LYS A 342 -5.82 -24.88 9.87
CA LYS A 342 -7.20 -25.33 10.13
C LYS A 342 -7.58 -26.62 9.42
N ASN A 343 -7.11 -26.80 8.19
CA ASN A 343 -7.37 -27.99 7.36
C ASN A 343 -6.55 -29.22 7.75
N GLY A 344 -5.72 -29.11 8.80
CA GLY A 344 -4.86 -30.20 9.25
C GLY A 344 -3.53 -30.30 8.50
N LEU A 345 -3.29 -29.49 7.50
CA LEU A 345 -1.99 -29.36 6.82
C LEU A 345 -1.05 -28.43 7.60
N ASN A 346 0.10 -28.17 7.05
CA ASN A 346 1.09 -27.25 7.63
C ASN A 346 1.47 -26.15 6.64
N ALA A 347 1.64 -24.94 7.13
CA ALA A 347 2.36 -23.89 6.44
C ALA A 347 3.85 -23.96 6.82
N VAL A 348 4.72 -23.58 5.88
CA VAL A 348 6.16 -23.45 6.10
C VAL A 348 6.55 -21.99 5.85
N GLY A 349 6.84 -21.29 6.93
CA GLY A 349 7.30 -19.91 6.89
C GLY A 349 8.82 -19.83 6.76
N VAL A 350 9.30 -19.01 5.82
CA VAL A 350 10.73 -18.79 5.59
C VAL A 350 11.02 -17.28 5.57
N ALA A 351 12.16 -16.88 6.13
CA ALA A 351 12.61 -15.49 6.15
C ALA A 351 13.89 -15.35 5.32
N PRO A 352 13.83 -14.84 4.09
CA PRO A 352 15.02 -14.53 3.31
C PRO A 352 15.83 -13.43 3.99
N ILE A 353 17.17 -13.54 3.96
CA ILE A 353 18.06 -12.54 4.56
C ILE A 353 17.80 -11.17 3.93
N ALA A 354 17.43 -10.19 4.75
CA ALA A 354 17.04 -8.85 4.34
C ALA A 354 15.93 -8.81 3.25
N GLY A 355 15.09 -9.84 3.18
CA GLY A 355 14.03 -9.98 2.17
C GLY A 355 14.54 -10.36 0.77
N ARG A 356 15.86 -10.53 0.57
CA ARG A 356 16.42 -10.76 -0.76
C ARG A 356 16.30 -12.21 -1.19
N VAL A 357 15.79 -12.41 -2.41
CA VAL A 357 15.59 -13.73 -3.02
C VAL A 357 15.95 -13.67 -4.50
N SER A 358 16.49 -14.77 -5.06
CA SER A 358 16.69 -14.84 -6.50
C SER A 358 15.42 -15.33 -7.22
N GLY A 359 15.26 -14.92 -8.47
CA GLY A 359 14.19 -15.43 -9.34
C GLY A 359 14.28 -16.93 -9.55
N THR A 360 15.51 -17.47 -9.63
CA THR A 360 15.77 -18.91 -9.65
C THR A 360 15.18 -19.62 -8.43
N LYS A 361 15.34 -19.04 -7.22
CA LYS A 361 14.73 -19.61 -6.01
C LYS A 361 13.21 -19.49 -5.99
N LEU A 362 12.64 -18.37 -6.46
CA LEU A 362 11.18 -18.20 -6.57
C LEU A 362 10.58 -19.28 -7.50
N SER A 363 11.22 -19.54 -8.65
CA SER A 363 10.80 -20.58 -9.57
C SER A 363 10.91 -21.97 -8.95
N ALA A 364 11.99 -22.24 -8.20
CA ALA A 364 12.16 -23.53 -7.50
C ALA A 364 11.10 -23.72 -6.40
N VAL A 365 10.69 -22.65 -5.69
CA VAL A 365 9.57 -22.72 -4.72
C VAL A 365 8.26 -23.01 -5.44
N ALA A 366 8.01 -22.42 -6.62
CA ALA A 366 6.83 -22.75 -7.43
C ALA A 366 6.80 -24.22 -7.84
N ASP A 367 7.95 -24.80 -8.23
CA ASP A 367 8.05 -26.23 -8.54
C ASP A 367 7.80 -27.13 -7.30
N LEU A 368 8.25 -26.69 -6.13
CA LEU A 368 7.97 -27.37 -4.86
C LEU A 368 6.48 -27.32 -4.53
N MET A 369 5.82 -26.19 -4.73
CA MET A 369 4.38 -26.02 -4.52
C MET A 369 3.59 -27.02 -5.38
N GLU A 370 3.89 -27.11 -6.68
CA GLU A 370 3.21 -28.04 -7.58
C GLU A 370 3.40 -29.50 -7.17
N ARG A 371 4.63 -29.89 -6.81
CA ARG A 371 4.92 -31.26 -6.32
C ARG A 371 4.23 -31.59 -5.01
N ALA A 372 4.06 -30.61 -4.14
CA ALA A 372 3.37 -30.75 -2.86
C ALA A 372 1.84 -30.64 -2.98
N GLY A 373 1.30 -30.32 -4.16
CA GLY A 373 -0.13 -30.05 -4.34
C GLY A 373 -0.58 -28.76 -3.65
N SER A 374 0.34 -27.82 -3.41
CA SER A 374 0.02 -26.50 -2.87
C SER A 374 -0.27 -25.49 -3.98
N ASP A 375 -1.28 -24.68 -3.80
CA ASP A 375 -1.67 -23.62 -4.72
C ASP A 375 -1.51 -22.20 -4.11
N ARG A 376 -0.90 -22.10 -2.94
CA ARG A 376 -0.82 -20.87 -2.15
C ARG A 376 0.57 -20.60 -1.60
N ALA A 377 1.10 -19.45 -1.94
CA ALA A 377 2.21 -18.80 -1.25
C ALA A 377 1.81 -17.37 -0.90
N ARG A 378 2.34 -16.80 0.19
CA ARG A 378 2.21 -15.39 0.54
C ARG A 378 3.57 -14.84 0.96
N PHE A 379 3.75 -13.55 0.73
CA PHE A 379 4.94 -12.85 1.20
C PHE A 379 4.70 -12.25 2.56
#